data_4a06ebaf169cf8e55053fc9a43fbc8cf
#
_entry.id   4a06ebaf169cf8e55053fc9a43fbc8cf
#
_cell.length_a   1.000
_cell.length_b   1.000
_cell.length_c   1.000
_cell.angle_alpha   90.00
_cell.angle_beta   90.00
_cell.angle_gamma   90.00
#
_symmetry.space_group_name_H-M   'P 1'
#
loop_
_entity.id
_entity.type
_entity.pdbx_description
1 polymer ?
#
loop_
_entity_poly.entity_id
_entity_poly.type
_entity_poly.pdbx_seq_one_letter_code
_entity_poly.pdbx_strand_id
1 'polypeptide(L)'
;METLSSKYINVNGSLLDLSVPCVMGILNITPDSFYAGSRMQTEAEITARAQQILDEGAGIIDIGAYSSRPNAENVSPHEEMERLRMGLEILRKTHPGAVISVDTFRADVARMCVEEYGVAIINDIAAGEMDTDMFRTCLLYTSPSPRDTERS
;
A
#
# COMPACT_ATOMS: atom_id res chain seq x y z
N MET A 1 32.72 -6.85 -13.79
CA MET A 1 32.24 -7.14 -12.43
C MET A 1 30.94 -6.43 -12.22
N GLU A 2 29.85 -7.14 -12.34
CA GLU A 2 28.56 -6.53 -12.05
C GLU A 2 28.49 -6.26 -10.55
N THR A 3 28.37 -5.01 -10.19
CA THR A 3 28.00 -4.64 -8.84
C THR A 3 26.63 -5.25 -8.57
N LEU A 4 26.57 -6.21 -7.68
CA LEU A 4 25.33 -6.70 -7.12
C LEU A 4 24.63 -5.51 -6.43
N SER A 5 23.88 -4.74 -7.22
CA SER A 5 22.91 -3.83 -6.62
C SER A 5 22.03 -4.68 -5.71
N SER A 6 21.88 -4.31 -4.47
CA SER A 6 21.09 -5.09 -3.53
C SER A 6 19.68 -5.24 -4.12
N LYS A 7 19.34 -6.45 -4.49
CA LYS A 7 18.02 -6.82 -5.00
C LYS A 7 17.02 -7.05 -3.85
N TYR A 8 17.31 -6.48 -2.71
CA TYR A 8 16.49 -6.61 -1.51
C TYR A 8 15.99 -5.25 -1.07
N ILE A 9 14.74 -5.17 -0.70
CA ILE A 9 14.19 -4.02 0.01
C ILE A 9 13.82 -4.44 1.44
N ASN A 10 14.02 -3.54 2.38
CA ASN A 10 13.63 -3.77 3.75
C ASN A 10 12.14 -3.45 3.91
N VAL A 11 11.38 -4.44 4.31
CA VAL A 11 9.95 -4.31 4.55
C VAL A 11 9.70 -4.70 6.01
N ASN A 12 9.49 -3.71 6.86
CA ASN A 12 9.22 -3.92 8.30
C ASN A 12 10.24 -4.85 8.99
N GLY A 13 11.52 -4.64 8.72
CA GLY A 13 12.59 -5.46 9.29
C GLY A 13 12.86 -6.79 8.59
N SER A 14 12.10 -7.10 7.56
CA SER A 14 12.32 -8.28 6.71
C SER A 14 12.83 -7.87 5.34
N LEU A 15 13.76 -8.63 4.80
CA LEU A 15 14.28 -8.38 3.46
C LEU A 15 13.39 -9.05 2.42
N LEU A 16 12.83 -8.24 1.53
CA LEU A 16 12.11 -8.73 0.36
C LEU A 16 13.09 -8.88 -0.80
N ASP A 17 13.20 -10.10 -1.32
CA ASP A 17 14.08 -10.42 -2.44
C ASP A 17 13.42 -10.01 -3.76
N LEU A 18 14.01 -9.06 -4.46
CA LEU A 18 13.57 -8.60 -5.77
C LEU A 18 14.36 -9.25 -6.93
N SER A 19 15.23 -10.21 -6.65
CA SER A 19 15.96 -10.94 -7.70
C SER A 19 15.02 -11.80 -8.54
N VAL A 20 13.90 -12.22 -7.96
CA VAL A 20 12.79 -12.87 -8.65
C VAL A 20 11.67 -11.85 -8.83
N PRO A 21 11.03 -11.74 -10.00
CA PRO A 21 9.91 -10.84 -10.19
C PRO A 21 8.85 -11.05 -9.11
N CYS A 22 8.50 -9.96 -8.41
CA CYS A 22 7.46 -9.98 -7.39
C CYS A 22 6.17 -9.42 -7.99
N VAL A 23 5.10 -10.21 -7.96
CA VAL A 23 3.79 -9.78 -8.47
C VAL A 23 3.06 -9.03 -7.36
N MET A 24 2.55 -7.87 -7.72
CA MET A 24 1.72 -7.04 -6.86
C MET A 24 0.26 -7.18 -7.29
N GLY A 25 -0.58 -7.73 -6.42
CA GLY A 25 -2.00 -7.90 -6.69
C GLY A 25 -2.80 -6.69 -6.20
N ILE A 26 -3.71 -6.20 -7.02
CA ILE A 26 -4.48 -4.98 -6.75
C ILE A 26 -5.77 -5.31 -6.02
N LEU A 27 -6.01 -4.62 -4.91
CA LEU A 27 -7.24 -4.68 -4.13
C LEU A 27 -7.81 -3.28 -4.00
N ASN A 28 -8.90 -3.00 -4.72
CA ASN A 28 -9.56 -1.70 -4.68
C ASN A 28 -10.76 -1.71 -3.73
N ILE A 29 -10.77 -0.75 -2.80
CA ILE A 29 -11.90 -0.49 -1.93
C ILE A 29 -12.83 0.49 -2.65
N THR A 30 -13.88 -0.03 -3.29
CA THR A 30 -14.83 0.77 -4.07
C THR A 30 -16.02 1.21 -3.22
N PRO A 31 -16.78 2.24 -3.65
CA PRO A 31 -18.03 2.62 -2.98
C PRO A 31 -19.02 1.45 -2.85
N ASP A 32 -19.08 0.58 -3.83
CA ASP A 32 -19.96 -0.58 -3.82
C ASP A 32 -19.63 -1.53 -2.67
N SER A 33 -18.35 -1.71 -2.36
CA SER A 33 -17.90 -2.47 -1.19
C SER A 33 -18.29 -1.81 0.12
N PHE A 34 -18.44 -0.46 0.13
CA PHE A 34 -18.72 0.32 1.34
C PHE A 34 -20.22 0.39 1.66
N TYR A 35 -21.08 0.39 0.62
CA TYR A 35 -22.53 0.62 0.76
C TYR A 35 -23.39 -0.62 0.49
N ALA A 36 -22.85 -1.65 -0.12
CA ALA A 36 -23.62 -2.78 -0.65
C ALA A 36 -23.97 -3.86 0.36
N GLY A 37 -23.86 -3.61 1.67
CA GLY A 37 -24.23 -4.63 2.63
C GLY A 37 -23.74 -4.37 4.05
N SER A 38 -23.85 -5.39 4.89
CA SER A 38 -23.34 -5.32 6.25
C SER A 38 -21.80 -5.23 6.25
N ARG A 39 -21.24 -4.69 7.33
CA ARG A 39 -19.79 -4.68 7.55
C ARG A 39 -19.17 -6.09 7.43
N MET A 40 -19.89 -7.11 7.85
CA MET A 40 -19.45 -8.51 7.75
C MET A 40 -19.29 -8.95 6.30
N GLN A 41 -20.19 -8.56 5.42
CA GLN A 41 -20.12 -8.89 3.99
C GLN A 41 -18.92 -8.22 3.33
N THR A 42 -18.68 -6.95 3.63
CA THR A 42 -17.52 -6.20 3.14
C THR A 42 -16.22 -6.83 3.64
N GLU A 43 -16.14 -7.20 4.91
CA GLU A 43 -14.98 -7.88 5.47
C GLU A 43 -14.73 -9.23 4.77
N ALA A 44 -15.77 -10.00 4.53
CA ALA A 44 -15.67 -11.28 3.83
C ALA A 44 -15.17 -11.11 2.39
N GLU A 45 -15.68 -10.12 1.67
CA GLU A 45 -15.26 -9.83 0.30
C GLU A 45 -13.78 -9.38 0.21
N ILE A 46 -13.36 -8.48 1.08
CA ILE A 46 -11.97 -8.01 1.14
C ILE A 46 -11.04 -9.16 1.50
N THR A 47 -11.40 -9.94 2.50
CA THR A 47 -10.61 -11.10 2.93
C THR A 47 -10.47 -12.14 1.82
N ALA A 48 -11.56 -12.45 1.13
CA ALA A 48 -11.57 -13.39 0.02
C ALA A 48 -10.71 -12.90 -1.15
N ARG A 49 -10.81 -11.61 -1.48
CA ARG A 49 -9.99 -11.02 -2.55
C ARG A 49 -8.51 -11.02 -2.18
N ALA A 50 -8.17 -10.67 -0.96
CA ALA A 50 -6.79 -10.73 -0.48
C ALA A 50 -6.23 -12.15 -0.55
N GLN A 51 -7.00 -13.13 -0.12
CA GLN A 51 -6.62 -14.54 -0.18
C GLN A 51 -6.41 -15.00 -1.64
N GLN A 52 -7.30 -14.62 -2.54
CA GLN A 52 -7.17 -14.90 -3.97
C GLN A 52 -5.87 -14.34 -4.54
N ILE A 53 -5.54 -13.10 -4.22
CA ILE A 53 -4.31 -12.44 -4.66
C ILE A 53 -3.07 -13.25 -4.22
N LEU A 54 -3.03 -13.68 -2.97
CA LEU A 54 -1.95 -14.46 -2.43
C LEU A 54 -1.89 -15.87 -3.03
N ASP A 55 -3.04 -16.52 -3.23
CA ASP A 55 -3.13 -17.86 -3.82
C ASP A 55 -2.68 -17.86 -5.29
N GLU A 56 -2.89 -16.76 -6.00
CA GLU A 56 -2.40 -16.59 -7.38
C GLU A 56 -0.90 -16.30 -7.47
N GLY A 57 -0.21 -16.22 -6.35
CA GLY A 57 1.23 -16.08 -6.27
C GLY A 57 1.76 -14.67 -6.10
N ALA A 58 0.90 -13.71 -5.78
CA ALA A 58 1.35 -12.36 -5.49
C ALA A 58 2.11 -12.30 -4.15
N GLY A 59 3.21 -11.56 -4.12
CA GLY A 59 3.97 -11.34 -2.89
C GLY A 59 3.56 -10.07 -2.15
N ILE A 60 2.83 -9.18 -2.81
CA ILE A 60 2.41 -7.88 -2.27
C ILE A 60 0.95 -7.65 -2.61
N ILE A 61 0.19 -7.14 -1.63
CA ILE A 61 -1.18 -6.66 -1.85
C ILE A 61 -1.12 -5.13 -1.94
N ASP A 62 -1.53 -4.60 -3.09
CA ASP A 62 -1.60 -3.15 -3.32
C ASP A 62 -3.04 -2.68 -3.12
N ILE A 63 -3.29 -2.00 -2.01
CA ILE A 63 -4.61 -1.51 -1.63
C ILE A 63 -4.80 -0.06 -2.07
N GLY A 64 -5.92 0.22 -2.72
CA GLY A 64 -6.31 1.57 -3.12
C GLY A 64 -7.77 1.85 -2.79
N ALA A 65 -8.07 3.11 -2.57
CA ALA A 65 -9.41 3.55 -2.21
C ALA A 65 -10.17 4.23 -3.36
N TYR A 66 -9.58 4.27 -4.54
CA TYR A 66 -10.19 4.83 -5.73
C TYR A 66 -9.83 3.98 -6.95
N SER A 67 -10.58 4.17 -8.03
CA SER A 67 -10.27 3.53 -9.31
C SER A 67 -9.52 4.51 -10.21
N SER A 68 -8.46 4.04 -10.84
CA SER A 68 -7.74 4.80 -11.87
C SER A 68 -8.45 4.82 -13.22
N ARG A 69 -9.67 4.25 -13.31
CA ARG A 69 -10.43 4.24 -14.56
C ARG A 69 -10.86 5.65 -14.97
N PRO A 70 -10.86 5.97 -16.26
CA PRO A 70 -11.50 7.19 -16.74
C PRO A 70 -12.96 7.23 -16.25
N ASN A 71 -13.42 8.34 -15.74
CA ASN A 71 -14.75 8.54 -15.13
C ASN A 71 -14.90 7.96 -13.71
N ALA A 72 -13.82 7.55 -13.04
CA ALA A 72 -13.89 7.26 -11.61
C ALA A 72 -14.24 8.54 -10.85
N GLU A 73 -15.10 8.42 -9.86
CA GLU A 73 -15.43 9.53 -8.98
C GLU A 73 -14.18 10.05 -8.26
N ASN A 74 -14.07 11.37 -8.16
CA ASN A 74 -13.05 12.00 -7.33
C ASN A 74 -13.34 11.69 -5.86
N VAL A 75 -12.48 10.88 -5.27
CA VAL A 75 -12.56 10.54 -3.85
C VAL A 75 -11.90 11.65 -3.04
N SER A 76 -12.59 12.20 -2.05
CA SER A 76 -12.01 13.19 -1.14
C SER A 76 -10.91 12.55 -0.27
N PRO A 77 -9.95 13.34 0.25
CA PRO A 77 -8.94 12.82 1.16
C PRO A 77 -9.53 12.10 2.38
N HIS A 78 -10.61 12.63 2.93
CA HIS A 78 -11.30 12.03 4.08
C HIS A 78 -11.91 10.68 3.73
N GLU A 79 -12.61 10.57 2.61
CA GLU A 79 -13.18 9.30 2.14
C GLU A 79 -12.11 8.29 1.83
N GLU A 80 -11.02 8.70 1.21
CA GLU A 80 -9.88 7.83 0.94
C GLU A 80 -9.31 7.26 2.23
N MET A 81 -9.09 8.10 3.24
CA MET A 81 -8.62 7.66 4.55
C MET A 81 -9.55 6.67 5.21
N GLU A 82 -10.87 6.91 5.19
CA GLU A 82 -11.85 6.01 5.79
C GLU A 82 -11.86 4.65 5.12
N ARG A 83 -11.86 4.63 3.78
CA ARG A 83 -11.82 3.39 3.01
C ARG A 83 -10.53 2.60 3.28
N LEU A 84 -9.40 3.28 3.29
CA LEU A 84 -8.12 2.62 3.57
C LEU A 84 -8.03 2.11 5.01
N ARG A 85 -8.52 2.87 5.99
CA ARG A 85 -8.58 2.39 7.38
C ARG A 85 -9.38 1.10 7.49
N MET A 86 -10.57 1.06 6.89
CA MET A 86 -11.39 -0.13 6.91
C MET A 86 -10.66 -1.32 6.26
N GLY A 87 -10.13 -1.13 5.07
CA GLY A 87 -9.42 -2.20 4.36
C GLY A 87 -8.17 -2.67 5.09
N LEU A 88 -7.38 -1.75 5.62
CA LEU A 88 -6.16 -2.08 6.35
C LEU A 88 -6.45 -2.77 7.69
N GLU A 89 -7.49 -2.36 8.41
CA GLU A 89 -7.93 -3.05 9.63
C GLU A 89 -8.29 -4.51 9.33
N ILE A 90 -9.04 -4.75 8.26
CA ILE A 90 -9.43 -6.09 7.83
C ILE A 90 -8.19 -6.92 7.45
N LEU A 91 -7.28 -6.36 6.67
CA LEU A 91 -6.08 -7.07 6.24
C LEU A 91 -5.14 -7.39 7.41
N ARG A 92 -5.00 -6.48 8.38
CA ARG A 92 -4.19 -6.73 9.57
C ARG A 92 -4.77 -7.84 10.45
N LYS A 93 -6.09 -7.92 10.51
CA LYS A 93 -6.80 -8.95 11.26
C LYS A 93 -6.74 -10.31 10.58
N THR A 94 -6.94 -10.35 9.26
CA THR A 94 -7.08 -11.61 8.49
C THR A 94 -5.77 -12.09 7.89
N HIS A 95 -4.88 -11.18 7.51
CA HIS A 95 -3.61 -11.47 6.86
C HIS A 95 -2.46 -10.67 7.51
N PRO A 96 -2.16 -10.90 8.80
CA PRO A 96 -1.19 -10.07 9.54
C PRO A 96 0.23 -10.15 9.00
N GLY A 97 0.58 -11.24 8.30
CA GLY A 97 1.89 -11.42 7.68
C GLY A 97 2.02 -10.90 6.26
N ALA A 98 0.95 -10.38 5.67
CA ALA A 98 0.99 -9.92 4.29
C ALA A 98 1.79 -8.62 4.15
N VAL A 99 2.56 -8.53 3.06
CA VAL A 99 3.23 -7.29 2.67
C VAL A 99 2.21 -6.40 1.95
N ILE A 100 1.97 -5.22 2.48
CA ILE A 100 0.97 -4.30 1.97
C ILE A 100 1.62 -3.06 1.38
N SER A 101 1.22 -2.73 0.16
CA SER A 101 1.47 -1.48 -0.51
C SER A 101 0.17 -0.66 -0.51
N VAL A 102 0.27 0.64 -0.39
CA VAL A 102 -0.89 1.54 -0.52
C VAL A 102 -0.72 2.41 -1.74
N ASP A 103 -1.73 2.38 -2.61
CA ASP A 103 -1.81 3.25 -3.78
C ASP A 103 -2.47 4.57 -3.37
N THR A 104 -1.68 5.60 -3.25
CA THR A 104 -2.14 6.97 -2.97
C THR A 104 -1.15 7.99 -3.50
N PHE A 105 -1.67 9.12 -3.96
CA PHE A 105 -0.85 10.28 -4.33
C PHE A 105 -0.83 11.37 -3.24
N ARG A 106 -1.55 11.16 -2.13
CA ARG A 106 -1.68 12.15 -1.05
C ARG A 106 -0.75 11.82 0.11
N ALA A 107 0.09 12.78 0.47
CA ALA A 107 1.06 12.63 1.56
C ALA A 107 0.39 12.36 2.91
N ASP A 108 -0.70 13.04 3.23
CA ASP A 108 -1.42 12.84 4.49
C ASP A 108 -2.02 11.45 4.60
N VAL A 109 -2.53 10.91 3.50
CA VAL A 109 -3.05 9.54 3.44
C VAL A 109 -1.92 8.53 3.62
N ALA A 110 -0.79 8.73 2.94
CA ALA A 110 0.39 7.89 3.09
C ALA A 110 0.88 7.87 4.55
N ARG A 111 0.94 9.03 5.19
CA ARG A 111 1.34 9.17 6.59
C ARG A 111 0.43 8.37 7.51
N MET A 112 -0.87 8.51 7.37
CA MET A 112 -1.84 7.76 8.16
C MET A 112 -1.64 6.25 8.01
N CYS A 113 -1.46 5.77 6.79
CA CYS A 113 -1.28 4.34 6.53
C CYS A 113 -0.01 3.79 7.17
N VAL A 114 1.07 4.55 7.15
CA VAL A 114 2.34 4.14 7.77
C VAL A 114 2.24 4.21 9.30
N GLU A 115 1.77 5.32 9.85
CA GLU A 115 1.72 5.52 11.29
C GLU A 115 0.73 4.61 12.00
N GLU A 116 -0.47 4.46 11.46
CA GLU A 116 -1.55 3.70 12.12
C GLU A 116 -1.49 2.20 11.82
N TYR A 117 -1.02 1.81 10.64
CA TYR A 117 -1.09 0.42 10.18
C TYR A 117 0.26 -0.21 9.81
N GLY A 118 1.34 0.55 9.88
CA GLY A 118 2.68 0.05 9.57
C GLY A 118 2.82 -0.42 8.12
N VAL A 119 2.19 0.27 7.19
CA VAL A 119 2.29 -0.03 5.76
C VAL A 119 3.75 0.15 5.32
N ALA A 120 4.25 -0.80 4.55
CA ALA A 120 5.66 -0.87 4.21
C ALA A 120 6.01 -0.15 2.92
N ILE A 121 5.05 -0.04 2.00
CA ILE A 121 5.28 0.48 0.64
C ILE A 121 4.19 1.48 0.31
N ILE A 122 4.58 2.63 -0.22
CA ILE A 122 3.66 3.59 -0.82
C ILE A 122 3.88 3.58 -2.33
N ASN A 123 2.80 3.30 -3.06
CA ASN A 123 2.77 3.30 -4.51
C ASN A 123 2.12 4.59 -4.99
N ASP A 124 2.93 5.57 -5.37
CA ASP A 124 2.45 6.84 -5.91
C ASP A 124 2.75 6.89 -7.41
N ILE A 125 1.73 6.62 -8.23
CA ILE A 125 1.84 6.62 -9.69
C ILE A 125 2.23 8.00 -10.23
N ALA A 126 1.83 9.07 -9.54
CA ALA A 126 2.17 10.44 -9.90
C ALA A 126 3.61 10.83 -9.50
N ALA A 127 4.33 9.98 -8.78
CA ALA A 127 5.72 10.18 -8.36
C ALA A 127 5.95 11.52 -7.65
N GLY A 128 5.00 11.93 -6.80
CA GLY A 128 5.07 13.19 -6.04
C GLY A 128 4.64 14.43 -6.81
N GLU A 129 4.24 14.32 -8.07
CA GLU A 129 3.80 15.48 -8.88
C GLU A 129 2.48 16.08 -8.40
N MET A 130 1.57 15.26 -7.89
CA MET A 130 0.26 15.71 -7.42
C MET A 130 0.29 16.21 -5.97
N ASP A 131 1.25 15.76 -5.17
CA ASP A 131 1.46 16.21 -3.80
C ASP A 131 2.96 16.32 -3.54
N THR A 132 3.44 17.55 -3.47
CA THR A 132 4.88 17.84 -3.31
C THR A 132 5.44 17.41 -1.96
N ASP A 133 4.58 17.18 -0.96
CA ASP A 133 4.98 16.69 0.35
C ASP A 133 5.19 15.16 0.39
N MET A 134 4.82 14.44 -0.67
CA MET A 134 4.90 12.98 -0.69
C MET A 134 6.33 12.47 -0.45
N PHE A 135 7.32 12.99 -1.16
CA PHE A 135 8.70 12.58 -0.97
C PHE A 135 9.21 12.86 0.45
N ARG A 136 8.86 14.02 0.97
CA ARG A 136 9.22 14.42 2.34
C ARG A 136 8.61 13.47 3.36
N THR A 137 7.34 13.15 3.19
CA THR A 137 6.61 12.20 4.05
C THR A 137 7.24 10.82 4.00
N CYS A 138 7.53 10.31 2.81
CA CYS A 138 8.19 9.01 2.64
C CYS A 138 9.57 8.97 3.29
N LEU A 139 10.35 10.05 3.20
CA LEU A 139 11.67 10.15 3.82
C LEU A 139 11.62 10.13 5.35
N LEU A 140 10.53 10.60 5.97
CA LEU A 140 10.36 10.55 7.42
C LEU A 140 10.23 9.12 7.94
N TYR A 141 9.70 8.22 7.14
CA TYR A 141 9.40 6.83 7.54
C TYR A 141 10.34 5.80 6.93
N THR A 142 10.95 6.07 5.79
CA THR A 142 12.14 5.34 5.37
C THR A 142 13.30 5.86 6.19
N SER A 143 13.56 5.23 7.31
CA SER A 143 14.76 5.53 8.07
C SER A 143 15.97 5.24 7.18
N PRO A 144 16.60 6.24 6.54
CA PRO A 144 17.81 5.98 5.81
C PRO A 144 18.82 5.48 6.83
N SER A 145 19.51 4.38 6.52
CA SER A 145 20.61 3.96 7.36
C SER A 145 21.61 5.12 7.41
N PRO A 146 22.38 5.26 8.49
CA PRO A 146 23.44 6.29 8.53
C PRO A 146 24.35 6.28 7.32
N ARG A 147 24.46 5.13 6.64
CA ARG A 147 25.24 5.00 5.40
C ARG A 147 24.58 5.67 4.20
N ASP A 148 23.26 5.74 4.15
CA ASP A 148 22.54 6.37 3.05
C ASP A 148 22.64 7.90 3.14
N THR A 149 22.72 8.43 4.35
CA THR A 149 22.93 9.85 4.58
C THR A 149 24.38 10.30 4.31
N GLU A 150 25.35 9.41 4.44
CA GLU A 150 26.76 9.68 4.16
C GLU A 150 27.08 9.73 2.66
N ARG A 151 26.18 9.24 1.81
CA ARG A 151 26.37 9.20 0.36
C ARG A 151 25.81 10.40 -0.38
N SER A 152 25.11 11.26 0.27
CA SER A 152 24.55 12.48 -0.32
C SER A 152 25.56 13.59 -0.37
#